data_f95a399333ce8d8eeb618d60a5a80808
#
_entry.id   f95a399333ce8d8eeb618d60a5a80808
#
_cell.length_a   1.000
_cell.length_b   1.000
_cell.length_c   1.000
_cell.angle_alpha   90.00
_cell.angle_beta   90.00
_cell.angle_gamma   90.00
#
_symmetry.space_group_name_H-M   'P 1'
#
loop_
_entity.id
_entity.type
_entity.pdbx_description
1 polymer ?
#
loop_
_entity_poly.entity_id
_entity_poly.type
_entity_poly.pdbx_seq_one_letter_code
_entity_poly.pdbx_strand_id
1 'polypeptide(L)'
;KDNRFILVDDVLTTLQQLANHHRKVLGTPIIGVTGTNGKTTTKELISAVLSKKYNVLYTQGNFNNHIGVPKTLLRLTKEHDIAVVEMGANHPGEIKTLVNIVEPDYGIITNVGKAHLEGFGSFEGVIRTKGELYDFLREKSALISDDKKKPKVFIHGDNKYLMDISHDLHLIIYGTVK
;
A
#
# COMPACT_ATOMS: atom_id res chain seq x y z
N LYS A 1 -36.17 15.42 -5.70
CA LYS A 1 -34.87 14.80 -5.32
C LYS A 1 -33.79 15.48 -6.16
N ASP A 2 -32.73 15.98 -5.51
CA ASP A 2 -31.60 16.61 -6.21
C ASP A 2 -30.67 15.49 -6.70
N ASN A 3 -30.51 15.37 -8.02
CA ASN A 3 -29.73 14.31 -8.68
C ASN A 3 -28.21 14.41 -8.43
N ARG A 4 -27.76 15.46 -7.72
CA ARG A 4 -26.35 15.63 -7.31
C ARG A 4 -25.99 14.83 -6.06
N PHE A 5 -26.98 14.25 -5.35
CA PHE A 5 -26.79 13.52 -4.12
C PHE A 5 -27.18 12.04 -4.30
N ILE A 6 -26.34 11.16 -3.77
CA ILE A 6 -26.57 9.75 -3.66
C ILE A 6 -26.75 9.42 -2.18
N LEU A 7 -27.92 8.89 -1.81
CA LEU A 7 -28.15 8.41 -0.44
C LEU A 7 -27.52 7.05 -0.27
N VAL A 8 -26.72 6.89 0.79
CA VAL A 8 -26.03 5.65 1.13
C VAL A 8 -26.15 5.38 2.65
N ASP A 9 -26.02 4.12 3.06
CA ASP A 9 -26.12 3.74 4.47
C ASP A 9 -24.91 4.20 5.26
N ASP A 10 -23.70 4.07 4.67
CA ASP A 10 -22.45 4.54 5.28
C ASP A 10 -21.57 5.25 4.24
N VAL A 11 -21.32 6.52 4.49
CA VAL A 11 -20.58 7.39 3.55
C VAL A 11 -19.11 6.96 3.42
N LEU A 12 -18.48 6.57 4.53
CA LEU A 12 -17.07 6.19 4.51
C LEU A 12 -16.85 4.89 3.76
N THR A 13 -17.62 3.87 4.07
CA THR A 13 -17.56 2.57 3.38
C THR A 13 -17.85 2.73 1.89
N THR A 14 -18.85 3.54 1.54
CA THR A 14 -19.19 3.81 0.14
C THR A 14 -18.04 4.53 -0.59
N LEU A 15 -17.40 5.51 0.04
CA LEU A 15 -16.22 6.18 -0.53
C LEU A 15 -15.08 5.20 -0.79
N GLN A 16 -14.80 4.29 0.14
CA GLN A 16 -13.76 3.27 0.02
C GLN A 16 -14.07 2.26 -1.09
N GLN A 17 -15.31 1.79 -1.16
CA GLN A 17 -15.78 0.89 -2.22
C GLN A 17 -15.72 1.56 -3.60
N LEU A 18 -16.13 2.81 -3.70
CA LEU A 18 -16.07 3.58 -4.93
C LEU A 18 -14.61 3.73 -5.41
N ALA A 19 -13.70 4.05 -4.50
CA ALA A 19 -12.28 4.19 -4.83
C ALA A 19 -11.65 2.85 -5.26
N ASN A 20 -11.98 1.75 -4.59
CA ASN A 20 -11.54 0.41 -4.96
C ASN A 20 -12.11 0.00 -6.33
N HIS A 21 -13.40 0.23 -6.57
CA HIS A 21 -14.01 -0.04 -7.89
C HIS A 21 -13.32 0.78 -8.99
N HIS A 22 -13.12 2.07 -8.76
CA HIS A 22 -12.48 2.99 -9.71
C HIS A 22 -11.07 2.52 -10.10
N ARG A 23 -10.21 2.16 -9.10
CA ARG A 23 -8.87 1.65 -9.37
C ARG A 23 -8.88 0.32 -10.17
N LYS A 24 -9.86 -0.57 -9.89
CA LYS A 24 -10.02 -1.84 -10.62
C LYS A 24 -10.40 -1.64 -12.07
N VAL A 25 -11.32 -0.73 -12.34
CA VAL A 25 -11.75 -0.40 -13.72
C VAL A 25 -10.57 0.15 -14.54
N LEU A 26 -9.70 0.95 -13.94
CA LEU A 26 -8.53 1.52 -14.62
C LEU A 26 -7.39 0.50 -14.78
N GLY A 27 -7.23 -0.42 -13.83
CA GLY A 27 -6.20 -1.45 -13.89
C GLY A 27 -4.77 -0.94 -13.75
N THR A 28 -4.56 0.31 -13.33
CA THR A 28 -3.23 0.92 -13.16
C THR A 28 -2.44 0.15 -12.10
N PRO A 29 -1.18 -0.29 -12.38
CA PRO A 29 -0.33 -0.93 -11.40
C PRO A 29 -0.05 -0.03 -10.20
N ILE A 30 -0.07 -0.58 -8.99
CA ILE A 30 0.10 0.19 -7.75
C ILE A 30 1.24 -0.35 -6.91
N ILE A 31 2.13 0.54 -6.47
CA ILE A 31 3.13 0.29 -5.44
C ILE A 31 2.55 0.75 -4.09
N GLY A 32 2.31 -0.18 -3.17
CA GLY A 32 1.91 0.12 -1.80
C GLY A 32 3.13 0.34 -0.91
N VAL A 33 3.16 1.47 -0.21
CA VAL A 33 4.27 1.84 0.69
C VAL A 33 3.76 1.97 2.12
N THR A 34 4.32 1.20 3.05
CA THR A 34 4.08 1.36 4.48
C THR A 34 5.38 1.27 5.27
N GLY A 35 5.31 1.29 6.59
CA GLY A 35 6.44 1.20 7.50
C GLY A 35 6.28 2.13 8.70
N THR A 36 7.22 2.03 9.64
CA THR A 36 7.23 2.90 10.82
C THR A 36 7.68 4.30 10.44
N ASN A 37 8.88 4.42 9.86
CA ASN A 37 9.49 5.69 9.46
C ASN A 37 9.85 5.68 7.96
N GLY A 38 10.02 6.86 7.37
CA GLY A 38 10.53 7.02 6.01
C GLY A 38 9.52 6.71 4.90
N LYS A 39 8.26 6.43 5.20
CA LYS A 39 7.21 6.17 4.19
C LYS A 39 7.11 7.29 3.17
N THR A 40 6.91 8.51 3.63
CA THR A 40 6.74 9.69 2.76
C THR A 40 8.00 9.96 1.95
N THR A 41 9.18 9.91 2.56
CA THR A 41 10.45 10.07 1.84
C THR A 41 10.62 9.01 0.76
N THR A 42 10.36 7.74 1.07
CA THR A 42 10.47 6.63 0.12
C THR A 42 9.47 6.80 -1.01
N LYS A 43 8.21 7.13 -0.71
CA LYS A 43 7.17 7.42 -1.70
C LYS A 43 7.58 8.56 -2.64
N GLU A 44 8.10 9.67 -2.11
CA GLU A 44 8.56 10.82 -2.91
C GLU A 44 9.74 10.44 -3.82
N LEU A 45 10.73 9.70 -3.31
CA LEU A 45 11.88 9.24 -4.11
C LEU A 45 11.47 8.30 -5.23
N ILE A 46 10.63 7.29 -4.94
CA ILE A 46 10.09 6.37 -5.94
C ILE A 46 9.35 7.15 -7.01
N SER A 47 8.46 8.06 -6.61
CA SER A 47 7.66 8.85 -7.53
C SER A 47 8.52 9.76 -8.40
N ALA A 48 9.53 10.42 -7.84
CA ALA A 48 10.45 11.29 -8.57
C ALA A 48 11.26 10.52 -9.65
N VAL A 49 11.72 9.31 -9.30
CA VAL A 49 12.46 8.45 -10.26
C VAL A 49 11.54 7.94 -11.36
N LEU A 50 10.38 7.40 -11.00
CA LEU A 50 9.42 6.87 -11.97
C LEU A 50 8.89 7.97 -12.90
N SER A 51 8.69 9.18 -12.42
CA SER A 51 8.22 10.33 -13.22
C SER A 51 9.20 10.78 -14.31
N LYS A 52 10.44 10.25 -14.33
CA LYS A 52 11.35 10.47 -15.46
C LYS A 52 10.91 9.75 -16.74
N LYS A 53 10.05 8.73 -16.62
CA LYS A 53 9.61 7.91 -17.74
C LYS A 53 8.10 7.71 -17.79
N TYR A 54 7.41 7.73 -16.66
CA TYR A 54 6.00 7.37 -16.50
C TYR A 54 5.18 8.55 -16.00
N ASN A 55 3.89 8.56 -16.34
CA ASN A 55 2.92 9.43 -15.69
C ASN A 55 2.48 8.80 -14.37
N VAL A 56 2.95 9.36 -13.25
CA VAL A 56 2.83 8.76 -11.92
C VAL A 56 1.78 9.47 -11.09
N LEU A 57 0.77 8.73 -10.60
CA LEU A 57 -0.03 9.20 -9.49
C LEU A 57 0.66 8.82 -8.17
N TYR A 58 0.66 9.71 -7.19
CA TYR A 58 1.15 9.36 -5.85
C TYR A 58 0.38 10.08 -4.75
N THR A 59 0.44 9.51 -3.54
CA THR A 59 -0.16 10.09 -2.34
C THR A 59 0.42 11.46 -2.07
N GLN A 60 -0.41 12.49 -2.01
CA GLN A 60 -0.01 13.85 -1.66
C GLN A 60 -0.07 14.06 -0.15
N GLY A 61 0.92 14.78 0.38
CA GLY A 61 0.98 15.08 1.81
C GLY A 61 0.87 13.82 2.67
N ASN A 62 -0.03 13.85 3.64
CA ASN A 62 -0.31 12.78 4.59
C ASN A 62 -1.64 12.04 4.32
N PHE A 63 -2.12 12.02 3.08
CA PHE A 63 -3.37 11.32 2.71
C PHE A 63 -3.19 9.80 2.66
N ASN A 64 -2.70 9.23 3.76
CA ASN A 64 -2.29 7.83 3.91
C ASN A 64 -3.20 7.00 4.82
N ASN A 65 -4.36 7.54 5.22
CA ASN A 65 -5.35 6.88 6.09
C ASN A 65 -6.61 6.45 5.32
N HIS A 66 -7.59 5.92 6.04
CA HIS A 66 -8.86 5.36 5.53
C HIS A 66 -9.76 6.37 4.77
N ILE A 67 -9.46 7.68 4.82
CA ILE A 67 -10.11 8.74 4.03
C ILE A 67 -9.18 9.22 2.91
N GLY A 68 -7.90 9.42 3.22
CA GLY A 68 -6.92 9.98 2.29
C GLY A 68 -6.57 9.03 1.14
N VAL A 69 -6.46 7.74 1.44
CA VAL A 69 -6.18 6.71 0.43
C VAL A 69 -7.30 6.63 -0.64
N PRO A 70 -8.59 6.54 -0.28
CA PRO A 70 -9.66 6.64 -1.27
C PRO A 70 -9.60 7.90 -2.13
N LYS A 71 -9.35 9.06 -1.51
CA LYS A 71 -9.23 10.34 -2.24
C LYS A 71 -8.04 10.32 -3.22
N THR A 72 -6.95 9.66 -2.86
CA THR A 72 -5.80 9.46 -3.77
C THR A 72 -6.19 8.60 -4.96
N LEU A 73 -6.83 7.45 -4.73
CA LEU A 73 -7.23 6.53 -5.79
C LEU A 73 -8.26 7.13 -6.75
N LEU A 74 -9.20 7.95 -6.26
CA LEU A 74 -10.19 8.64 -7.11
C LEU A 74 -9.58 9.68 -8.04
N ARG A 75 -8.30 10.03 -7.87
CA ARG A 75 -7.55 10.88 -8.81
C ARG A 75 -6.90 10.10 -9.96
N LEU A 76 -6.94 8.76 -9.93
CA LEU A 76 -6.47 7.94 -11.06
C LEU A 76 -7.26 8.28 -12.32
N THR A 77 -6.55 8.30 -13.44
CA THR A 77 -7.11 8.42 -14.78
C THR A 77 -6.46 7.39 -15.70
N LYS A 78 -6.96 7.23 -16.91
CA LYS A 78 -6.36 6.34 -17.93
C LYS A 78 -4.96 6.79 -18.38
N GLU A 79 -4.57 8.00 -18.07
CA GLU A 79 -3.27 8.57 -18.42
C GLU A 79 -2.16 8.16 -17.46
N HIS A 80 -2.50 7.67 -16.25
CA HIS A 80 -1.51 7.25 -15.28
C HIS A 80 -1.00 5.84 -15.60
N ASP A 81 0.32 5.72 -15.78
CA ASP A 81 0.99 4.44 -16.05
C ASP A 81 1.19 3.60 -14.77
N ILE A 82 1.35 4.27 -13.63
CA ILE A 82 1.62 3.64 -12.34
C ILE A 82 1.20 4.56 -11.19
N ALA A 83 0.86 3.97 -10.04
CA ALA A 83 0.58 4.74 -8.83
C ALA A 83 1.48 4.32 -7.66
N VAL A 84 1.82 5.27 -6.77
CA VAL A 84 2.55 5.04 -5.52
C VAL A 84 1.68 5.50 -4.36
N VAL A 85 1.17 4.54 -3.59
CA VAL A 85 0.19 4.80 -2.52
C VAL A 85 0.81 4.54 -1.16
N GLU A 86 0.93 5.61 -0.37
CA GLU A 86 1.36 5.53 1.02
C GLU A 86 0.20 5.07 1.91
N MET A 87 0.47 4.11 2.81
CA MET A 87 -0.49 3.54 3.75
C MET A 87 0.06 3.67 5.17
N GLY A 88 -0.62 4.48 5.99
CA GLY A 88 -0.30 4.72 7.39
C GLY A 88 -1.17 3.91 8.32
N ALA A 89 -0.64 3.54 9.49
CA ALA A 89 -1.40 2.91 10.56
C ALA A 89 -0.85 3.27 11.93
N ASN A 90 -1.76 3.42 12.89
CA ASN A 90 -1.50 3.61 14.31
C ASN A 90 -2.05 2.45 15.16
N HIS A 91 -2.94 1.61 14.59
CA HIS A 91 -3.58 0.48 15.26
C HIS A 91 -3.54 -0.78 14.37
N PRO A 92 -3.64 -1.99 14.99
CA PRO A 92 -3.78 -3.25 14.26
C PRO A 92 -5.01 -3.23 13.33
N GLY A 93 -4.89 -3.88 12.15
CA GLY A 93 -5.96 -3.98 11.15
C GLY A 93 -6.10 -2.77 10.23
N GLU A 94 -5.44 -1.64 10.51
CA GLU A 94 -5.55 -0.46 9.64
C GLU A 94 -4.85 -0.66 8.31
N ILE A 95 -3.67 -1.29 8.26
CA ILE A 95 -3.03 -1.64 6.98
C ILE A 95 -3.88 -2.64 6.22
N LYS A 96 -4.47 -3.65 6.88
CA LYS A 96 -5.39 -4.61 6.26
C LYS A 96 -6.57 -3.90 5.59
N THR A 97 -7.16 -2.91 6.24
CA THR A 97 -8.22 -2.08 5.65
C THR A 97 -7.72 -1.36 4.40
N LEU A 98 -6.55 -0.71 4.48
CA LEU A 98 -6.02 0.08 3.38
C LEU A 98 -5.60 -0.79 2.18
N VAL A 99 -4.97 -1.95 2.41
CA VAL A 99 -4.59 -2.84 1.29
C VAL A 99 -5.80 -3.42 0.56
N ASN A 100 -6.91 -3.64 1.25
CA ASN A 100 -8.16 -4.07 0.61
C ASN A 100 -8.81 -2.97 -0.23
N ILE A 101 -8.55 -1.69 0.05
CA ILE A 101 -8.99 -0.57 -0.78
C ILE A 101 -8.05 -0.38 -1.97
N VAL A 102 -6.74 -0.46 -1.73
CA VAL A 102 -5.69 -0.19 -2.73
C VAL A 102 -5.48 -1.38 -3.66
N GLU A 103 -5.47 -2.60 -3.14
CA GLU A 103 -5.10 -3.85 -3.81
C GLU A 103 -3.78 -3.75 -4.59
N PRO A 104 -2.66 -3.44 -3.90
CA PRO A 104 -1.39 -3.17 -4.56
C PRO A 104 -0.85 -4.38 -5.35
N ASP A 105 -0.03 -4.10 -6.37
CA ASP A 105 0.68 -5.09 -7.19
C ASP A 105 2.13 -5.25 -6.73
N TYR A 106 2.66 -4.21 -6.10
CA TYR A 106 3.98 -4.18 -5.50
C TYR A 106 3.88 -3.67 -4.07
N GLY A 107 4.72 -4.20 -3.18
CA GLY A 107 4.77 -3.78 -1.79
C GLY A 107 6.16 -3.39 -1.33
N ILE A 108 6.21 -2.37 -0.47
CA ILE A 108 7.42 -2.01 0.27
C ILE A 108 7.07 -1.65 1.71
N ILE A 109 7.74 -2.30 2.66
CA ILE A 109 7.76 -1.89 4.07
C ILE A 109 9.13 -1.26 4.31
N THR A 110 9.16 0.05 4.53
CA THR A 110 10.42 0.80 4.67
C THR A 110 11.24 0.32 5.85
N ASN A 111 10.60 0.13 6.97
CA ASN A 111 11.16 -0.47 8.19
C ASN A 111 10.05 -0.81 9.19
N VAL A 112 10.44 -1.57 10.21
CA VAL A 112 9.68 -1.77 11.45
C VAL A 112 10.50 -1.23 12.61
N GLY A 113 9.92 -0.36 13.43
CA GLY A 113 10.59 0.32 14.53
C GLY A 113 9.66 0.52 15.73
N LYS A 114 10.24 0.90 16.86
CA LYS A 114 9.51 1.15 18.12
C LYS A 114 8.82 2.52 18.09
N ALA A 115 7.77 2.67 17.28
CA ALA A 115 6.94 3.87 17.26
C ALA A 115 5.47 3.49 17.46
N HIS A 116 4.68 4.38 18.05
CA HIS A 116 3.25 4.20 18.35
C HIS A 116 2.94 2.92 19.15
N LEU A 117 3.84 2.54 20.09
CA LEU A 117 3.68 1.31 20.87
C LEU A 117 2.38 1.28 21.68
N GLU A 118 1.88 2.44 22.09
CA GLU A 118 0.59 2.56 22.79
C GLU A 118 -0.57 2.03 21.92
N GLY A 119 -0.56 2.35 20.62
CA GLY A 119 -1.59 1.91 19.68
C GLY A 119 -1.43 0.46 19.22
N PHE A 120 -0.19 -0.04 19.12
CA PHE A 120 0.11 -1.40 18.64
C PHE A 120 0.29 -2.43 19.77
N GLY A 121 0.36 -1.98 21.03
CA GLY A 121 0.53 -2.79 22.23
C GLY A 121 1.96 -3.32 22.42
N SER A 122 2.70 -3.64 21.36
CA SER A 122 4.08 -4.14 21.43
C SER A 122 4.83 -3.91 20.11
N PHE A 123 6.14 -4.19 20.11
CA PHE A 123 6.94 -4.16 18.89
C PHE A 123 6.51 -5.26 17.89
N GLU A 124 6.14 -6.43 18.38
CA GLU A 124 5.57 -7.52 17.59
C GLU A 124 4.23 -7.11 16.96
N GLY A 125 3.43 -6.31 17.68
CA GLY A 125 2.22 -5.68 17.16
C GLY A 125 2.50 -4.76 15.97
N VAL A 126 3.59 -3.98 16.02
CA VAL A 126 4.04 -3.15 14.88
C VAL A 126 4.42 -4.04 13.68
N ILE A 127 5.24 -5.07 13.90
CA ILE A 127 5.67 -6.00 12.85
C ILE A 127 4.45 -6.65 12.19
N ARG A 128 3.54 -7.19 12.99
CA ARG A 128 2.31 -7.84 12.50
C ARG A 128 1.45 -6.88 11.69
N THR A 129 1.21 -5.66 12.20
CA THR A 129 0.38 -4.69 11.48
C THR A 129 1.00 -4.24 10.17
N LYS A 130 2.30 -3.96 10.11
CA LYS A 130 2.95 -3.62 8.84
C LYS A 130 3.01 -4.83 7.91
N GLY A 131 3.15 -6.03 8.46
CA GLY A 131 3.10 -7.33 7.75
C GLY A 131 1.78 -7.60 7.05
N GLU A 132 0.66 -6.97 7.46
CA GLU A 132 -0.64 -7.08 6.77
C GLU A 132 -0.56 -6.73 5.27
N LEU A 133 0.42 -5.90 4.85
CA LEU A 133 0.71 -5.67 3.43
C LEU A 133 1.26 -6.94 2.76
N TYR A 134 2.18 -7.64 3.43
CA TYR A 134 2.75 -8.89 2.91
C TYR A 134 1.73 -10.01 2.88
N ASP A 135 0.86 -10.10 3.89
CA ASP A 135 -0.24 -11.07 3.93
C ASP A 135 -1.17 -10.89 2.74
N PHE A 136 -1.58 -9.66 2.45
CA PHE A 136 -2.39 -9.34 1.27
C PHE A 136 -1.71 -9.76 -0.04
N LEU A 137 -0.42 -9.43 -0.22
CA LEU A 137 0.32 -9.77 -1.43
C LEU A 137 0.51 -11.28 -1.58
N ARG A 138 0.66 -12.02 -0.48
CA ARG A 138 0.72 -13.48 -0.46
C ARG A 138 -0.61 -14.09 -0.90
N GLU A 139 -1.72 -13.64 -0.32
CA GLU A 139 -3.07 -14.07 -0.70
C GLU A 139 -3.33 -13.78 -2.18
N LYS A 140 -3.01 -12.57 -2.66
CA LYS A 140 -3.13 -12.18 -4.06
C LYS A 140 -2.27 -13.07 -4.97
N SER A 141 -1.03 -13.37 -4.58
CA SER A 141 -0.12 -14.24 -5.32
C SER A 141 -0.67 -15.65 -5.51
N ALA A 142 -1.32 -16.21 -4.49
CA ALA A 142 -1.91 -17.55 -4.53
C ALA A 142 -3.05 -17.68 -5.56
N LEU A 143 -3.70 -16.58 -5.90
CA LEU A 143 -4.80 -16.55 -6.87
C LEU A 143 -4.32 -16.40 -8.33
N ILE A 144 -3.03 -16.14 -8.56
CA ILE A 144 -2.47 -15.85 -9.88
C ILE A 144 -1.59 -17.03 -10.33
N SER A 145 -1.98 -17.68 -11.42
CA SER A 145 -1.25 -18.82 -11.99
C SER A 145 -0.02 -18.41 -12.81
N ASP A 146 -0.02 -17.20 -13.40
CA ASP A 146 1.09 -16.69 -14.21
C ASP A 146 2.12 -16.00 -13.30
N ASP A 147 3.27 -16.63 -13.09
CA ASP A 147 4.33 -16.10 -12.22
C ASP A 147 4.80 -14.69 -12.59
N LYS A 148 4.72 -14.30 -13.86
CA LYS A 148 5.13 -12.96 -14.31
C LYS A 148 4.18 -11.86 -13.80
N LYS A 149 2.93 -12.23 -13.51
CA LYS A 149 1.87 -11.32 -13.04
C LYS A 149 1.74 -11.32 -11.52
N LYS A 150 2.44 -12.22 -10.82
CA LYS A 150 2.40 -12.26 -9.37
C LYS A 150 2.96 -10.98 -8.75
N PRO A 151 2.36 -10.51 -7.65
CA PRO A 151 2.84 -9.34 -6.93
C PRO A 151 4.28 -9.54 -6.45
N LYS A 152 5.04 -8.44 -6.36
CA LYS A 152 6.43 -8.45 -5.92
C LYS A 152 6.63 -7.55 -4.71
N VAL A 153 7.56 -7.92 -3.86
CA VAL A 153 7.94 -7.17 -2.67
C VAL A 153 9.36 -6.66 -2.80
N PHE A 154 9.54 -5.34 -2.69
CA PHE A 154 10.85 -4.72 -2.51
C PHE A 154 11.20 -4.75 -1.03
N ILE A 155 12.26 -5.44 -0.66
CA ILE A 155 12.62 -5.71 0.74
C ILE A 155 14.06 -5.35 1.05
N HIS A 156 14.25 -4.68 2.20
CA HIS A 156 15.57 -4.39 2.74
C HIS A 156 16.15 -5.66 3.36
N GLY A 157 17.12 -6.28 2.68
CA GLY A 157 17.70 -7.56 3.07
C GLY A 157 18.43 -7.57 4.41
N ASP A 158 18.91 -6.39 4.86
CA ASP A 158 19.55 -6.25 6.18
C ASP A 158 18.55 -6.17 7.33
N ASN A 159 17.25 -6.05 7.03
CA ASN A 159 16.19 -6.00 8.06
C ASN A 159 15.69 -7.41 8.37
N LYS A 160 16.24 -8.01 9.43
CA LYS A 160 15.89 -9.36 9.88
C LYS A 160 14.38 -9.54 10.07
N TYR A 161 13.69 -8.60 10.69
CA TYR A 161 12.26 -8.72 10.99
C TYR A 161 11.41 -8.75 9.71
N LEU A 162 11.77 -7.96 8.69
CA LEU A 162 11.08 -7.99 7.40
C LEU A 162 11.36 -9.28 6.65
N MET A 163 12.61 -9.76 6.67
CA MET A 163 12.98 -11.05 6.07
C MET A 163 12.23 -12.21 6.72
N ASP A 164 12.10 -12.21 8.05
CA ASP A 164 11.41 -13.26 8.80
C ASP A 164 9.90 -13.38 8.45
N ILE A 165 9.25 -12.29 8.02
CA ILE A 165 7.82 -12.31 7.66
C ILE A 165 7.56 -12.35 6.14
N SER A 166 8.62 -12.46 5.32
CA SER A 166 8.50 -12.38 3.85
C SER A 166 8.43 -13.74 3.14
N HIS A 167 8.24 -14.84 3.88
CA HIS A 167 8.16 -16.18 3.31
C HIS A 167 7.10 -16.28 2.21
N ASP A 168 7.38 -17.09 1.18
CA ASP A 168 6.47 -17.37 0.06
C ASP A 168 6.10 -16.15 -0.80
N LEU A 169 6.89 -15.08 -0.74
CA LEU A 169 6.71 -13.88 -1.56
C LEU A 169 7.78 -13.77 -2.65
N HIS A 170 7.42 -13.16 -3.77
CA HIS A 170 8.38 -12.83 -4.82
C HIS A 170 9.19 -11.59 -4.41
N LEU A 171 10.42 -11.80 -3.94
CA LEU A 171 11.25 -10.75 -3.37
C LEU A 171 12.17 -10.10 -4.39
N ILE A 172 12.27 -8.77 -4.34
CA ILE A 172 13.34 -7.97 -4.92
C ILE A 172 14.11 -7.38 -3.74
N ILE A 173 15.27 -7.96 -3.46
CA ILE A 173 16.07 -7.64 -2.28
C ILE A 173 17.01 -6.47 -2.61
N TYR A 174 17.06 -5.48 -1.72
CA TYR A 174 18.03 -4.40 -1.75
C TYR A 174 18.69 -4.25 -0.37
N GLY A 175 19.87 -3.61 -0.32
CA GLY A 175 20.65 -3.43 0.90
C GLY A 175 22.13 -3.71 0.67
N THR A 176 22.90 -3.83 1.76
CA THR A 176 24.29 -4.25 1.72
C THR A 176 24.35 -5.76 1.55
N VAL A 177 24.21 -6.22 0.32
CA VAL A 177 24.41 -7.65 0.01
C VAL A 177 25.91 -7.94 0.09
N LYS A 178 26.31 -8.69 1.11
CA LYS A 178 27.64 -9.31 1.15
C LYS A 178 27.61 -10.63 0.38
#